data_d8b2f77151088340809992ce4cdcfaa1
#
_entry.id   d8b2f77151088340809992ce4cdcfaa1
#
_cell.length_a   1.000
_cell.length_b   1.000
_cell.length_c   1.000
_cell.angle_alpha   90.00
_cell.angle_beta   90.00
_cell.angle_gamma   90.00
#
_symmetry.space_group_name_H-M   'P 1'
#
loop_
_entity.id
_entity.type
_entity.pdbx_description
1 polymer ?
#
loop_
_entity_poly.entity_id
_entity_poly.type
_entity_poly.pdbx_seq_one_letter_code
_entity_poly.pdbx_strand_id
1 'polypeptide(L)'
;MREALGDATLSIDSQPKVLRALHRVGVDAESTSRWELARYDHPAVGALLAYKKLARLQSANGWAWLDEWVRDGRFRPVYVPGGVVTGRWASSGGGALQLPRMLRSVVRADPGWTFVVADVAQLEPRVLAGLARDEALAAAARGRDLYDGVVASGAVATRQDAKIALLGAIYGATTGESARLLPRLRRAYPRAMALVEQAASDGERGAVVATLLGRTSPPPSDEWSDLQRDAAL
;
A
#
# COMPACT_ATOMS: atom_id res chain seq x y z
N MET A 1 17.53 -10.71 20.00
CA MET A 1 16.41 -11.60 19.67
C MET A 1 16.67 -13.06 20.08
N ARG A 2 17.77 -13.69 19.66
CA ARG A 2 18.12 -15.07 20.08
C ARG A 2 18.16 -15.21 21.59
N GLU A 3 18.77 -14.27 22.28
CA GLU A 3 18.81 -14.20 23.74
C GLU A 3 17.41 -14.09 24.34
N ALA A 4 16.57 -13.19 23.81
CA ALA A 4 15.19 -13.01 24.30
C ALA A 4 14.27 -14.23 24.01
N LEU A 5 14.68 -15.11 23.10
CA LEU A 5 13.98 -16.39 22.80
C LEU A 5 14.63 -17.59 23.47
N GLY A 6 15.73 -17.39 24.24
CA GLY A 6 16.46 -18.47 24.90
C GLY A 6 17.09 -19.51 23.97
N ASP A 7 17.35 -19.15 22.70
CA ASP A 7 17.86 -20.06 21.68
C ASP A 7 18.97 -19.39 20.83
N ALA A 8 20.22 -19.61 21.23
CA ALA A 8 21.38 -19.01 20.57
C ALA A 8 21.58 -19.54 19.13
N THR A 9 21.07 -20.73 18.83
CA THR A 9 21.25 -21.42 17.54
C THR A 9 20.09 -21.21 16.58
N LEU A 10 19.05 -20.45 17.01
CA LEU A 10 17.86 -20.22 16.21
C LEU A 10 18.18 -19.57 14.85
N SER A 11 17.74 -20.24 13.77
CA SER A 11 17.75 -19.65 12.43
C SER A 11 16.61 -18.62 12.33
N ILE A 12 17.00 -17.34 12.35
CA ILE A 12 16.07 -16.21 12.36
C ILE A 12 15.33 -16.06 11.01
N ASP A 13 15.92 -16.54 9.92
CA ASP A 13 15.36 -16.45 8.57
C ASP A 13 14.28 -17.53 8.32
N SER A 14 14.23 -18.55 9.18
CA SER A 14 13.20 -19.57 9.10
C SER A 14 11.95 -19.16 9.89
N GLN A 15 10.93 -18.65 9.18
CA GLN A 15 9.66 -18.26 9.82
C GLN A 15 9.03 -19.36 10.70
N PRO A 16 8.97 -20.64 10.26
CA PRO A 16 8.44 -21.69 11.11
C PRO A 16 9.23 -21.93 12.40
N LYS A 17 10.57 -21.81 12.34
CA LYS A 17 11.42 -21.93 13.54
C LYS A 17 11.23 -20.76 14.50
N VAL A 18 11.11 -19.55 13.94
CA VAL A 18 10.86 -18.33 14.73
C VAL A 18 9.51 -18.38 15.40
N LEU A 19 8.43 -18.83 14.71
CA LEU A 19 7.11 -18.99 15.31
C LEU A 19 7.13 -19.99 16.47
N ARG A 20 7.72 -21.16 16.29
CA ARG A 20 7.86 -22.13 17.39
C ARG A 20 8.63 -21.57 18.58
N ALA A 21 9.65 -20.75 18.33
CA ALA A 21 10.41 -20.11 19.41
C ALA A 21 9.60 -19.03 20.13
N LEU A 22 8.77 -18.27 19.42
CA LEU A 22 7.84 -17.30 19.99
C LEU A 22 6.79 -17.98 20.86
N HIS A 23 6.18 -19.09 20.40
CA HIS A 23 5.21 -19.86 21.17
C HIS A 23 5.82 -20.39 22.50
N ARG A 24 7.09 -20.82 22.49
CA ARG A 24 7.78 -21.30 23.71
C ARG A 24 7.91 -20.22 24.79
N VAL A 25 7.91 -18.96 24.39
CA VAL A 25 8.00 -17.80 25.32
C VAL A 25 6.64 -17.12 25.54
N GLY A 26 5.53 -17.78 25.17
CA GLY A 26 4.17 -17.30 25.44
C GLY A 26 3.64 -16.28 24.43
N VAL A 27 4.25 -16.16 23.23
CA VAL A 27 3.76 -15.32 22.15
C VAL A 27 3.06 -16.20 21.12
N ASP A 28 1.73 -16.35 21.22
CA ASP A 28 0.90 -17.22 20.38
C ASP A 28 0.51 -16.55 19.05
N ALA A 29 1.52 -16.07 18.32
CA ALA A 29 1.32 -15.45 17.03
C ALA A 29 1.10 -16.51 15.93
N GLU A 30 0.12 -16.28 15.05
CA GLU A 30 -0.17 -17.17 13.90
C GLU A 30 0.83 -16.94 12.76
N SER A 31 1.43 -15.76 12.68
CA SER A 31 2.43 -15.41 11.67
C SER A 31 3.50 -14.47 12.21
N THR A 32 4.61 -14.38 11.51
CA THR A 32 5.64 -13.37 11.80
C THR A 32 5.39 -12.06 11.06
N SER A 33 4.16 -11.80 10.61
CA SER A 33 3.80 -10.52 9.98
C SER A 33 3.87 -9.39 11.01
N ARG A 34 4.17 -8.18 10.53
CA ARG A 34 4.27 -7.01 11.41
C ARG A 34 2.95 -6.74 12.16
N TRP A 35 1.83 -6.91 11.48
CA TRP A 35 0.50 -6.62 12.03
C TRP A 35 0.13 -7.61 13.14
N GLU A 36 0.42 -8.88 12.93
CA GLU A 36 0.21 -9.92 13.92
C GLU A 36 1.10 -9.70 15.14
N LEU A 37 2.41 -9.55 14.92
CA LEU A 37 3.37 -9.37 16.00
C LEU A 37 3.16 -8.08 16.80
N ALA A 38 2.63 -7.01 16.20
CA ALA A 38 2.36 -5.75 16.89
C ALA A 38 1.29 -5.87 18.01
N ARG A 39 0.57 -6.98 18.08
CA ARG A 39 -0.44 -7.26 19.12
C ARG A 39 0.18 -7.75 20.44
N TYR A 40 1.46 -8.10 20.42
CA TYR A 40 2.16 -8.71 21.55
C TYR A 40 3.22 -7.77 22.11
N ASP A 41 3.14 -7.50 23.40
CA ASP A 41 4.18 -6.75 24.12
C ASP A 41 5.19 -7.73 24.75
N HIS A 42 6.19 -8.12 23.94
CA HIS A 42 7.26 -9.02 24.36
C HIS A 42 8.61 -8.57 23.78
N PRO A 43 9.72 -8.60 24.55
CA PRO A 43 11.04 -8.13 24.11
C PRO A 43 11.53 -8.79 22.81
N ALA A 44 11.23 -10.10 22.63
CA ALA A 44 11.59 -10.83 21.41
C ALA A 44 10.86 -10.30 20.17
N VAL A 45 9.63 -9.79 20.31
CA VAL A 45 8.84 -9.22 19.20
C VAL A 45 9.49 -7.94 18.69
N GLY A 46 9.84 -7.01 19.57
CA GLY A 46 10.54 -5.79 19.20
C GLY A 46 11.86 -6.08 18.47
N ALA A 47 12.65 -6.99 19.01
CA ALA A 47 13.92 -7.42 18.41
C ALA A 47 13.73 -8.11 17.05
N LEU A 48 12.68 -8.94 16.88
CA LEU A 48 12.35 -9.59 15.61
C LEU A 48 11.92 -8.57 14.56
N LEU A 49 11.07 -7.62 14.91
CA LEU A 49 10.63 -6.57 13.99
C LEU A 49 11.80 -5.67 13.54
N ALA A 50 12.71 -5.33 14.47
CA ALA A 50 13.92 -4.59 14.15
C ALA A 50 14.83 -5.38 13.19
N TYR A 51 15.05 -6.67 13.46
CA TYR A 51 15.80 -7.55 12.59
C TYR A 51 15.20 -7.62 11.18
N LYS A 52 13.90 -7.91 11.07
CA LYS A 52 13.19 -7.99 9.77
C LYS A 52 13.30 -6.69 8.97
N LYS A 53 13.20 -5.54 9.66
CA LYS A 53 13.38 -4.24 9.03
C LYS A 53 14.78 -4.05 8.45
N LEU A 54 15.83 -4.43 9.21
CA LEU A 54 17.23 -4.31 8.77
C LEU A 54 17.57 -5.34 7.70
N ALA A 55 17.13 -6.59 7.86
CA ALA A 55 17.33 -7.65 6.86
C ALA A 55 16.69 -7.28 5.51
N ARG A 56 15.47 -6.73 5.54
CA ARG A 56 14.83 -6.22 4.32
C ARG A 56 15.60 -5.05 3.70
N LEU A 57 16.11 -4.14 4.51
CA LEU A 57 16.94 -3.05 4.02
C LEU A 57 18.21 -3.58 3.37
N GLN A 58 18.90 -4.50 4.03
CA GLN A 58 20.12 -5.12 3.52
C GLN A 58 19.90 -5.88 2.21
N SER A 59 18.80 -6.63 2.09
CA SER A 59 18.51 -7.39 0.87
C SER A 59 18.05 -6.51 -0.29
N ALA A 60 17.28 -5.45 -0.02
CA ALA A 60 16.71 -4.60 -1.07
C ALA A 60 17.60 -3.39 -1.43
N ASN A 61 18.34 -2.84 -0.48
CA ASN A 61 19.12 -1.60 -0.63
C ASN A 61 20.45 -1.69 0.11
N GLY A 62 21.06 -2.88 0.18
CA GLY A 62 22.37 -3.12 0.79
C GLY A 62 23.54 -2.77 -0.14
N TRP A 63 24.70 -3.36 0.14
CA TRP A 63 25.94 -3.02 -0.56
C TRP A 63 25.88 -3.32 -2.06
N ALA A 64 25.32 -4.46 -2.46
CA ALA A 64 25.14 -4.80 -3.87
C ALA A 64 24.28 -3.78 -4.62
N TRP A 65 23.21 -3.30 -3.97
CA TRP A 65 22.38 -2.24 -4.52
C TRP A 65 23.14 -0.90 -4.66
N LEU A 66 23.99 -0.56 -3.69
CA LEU A 66 24.84 0.62 -3.76
C LEU A 66 25.81 0.52 -4.94
N ASP A 67 26.50 -0.60 -5.08
CA ASP A 67 27.50 -0.82 -6.13
C ASP A 67 26.87 -0.79 -7.53
N GLU A 68 25.63 -1.28 -7.66
CA GLU A 68 24.91 -1.33 -8.93
C GLU A 68 24.29 0.02 -9.33
N TRP A 69 23.63 0.71 -8.38
CA TRP A 69 22.76 1.84 -8.67
C TRP A 69 23.30 3.21 -8.25
N VAL A 70 24.40 3.28 -7.49
CA VAL A 70 25.00 4.54 -7.07
C VAL A 70 26.40 4.67 -7.68
N ARG A 71 26.56 5.63 -8.57
CA ARG A 71 27.84 5.94 -9.23
C ARG A 71 28.15 7.43 -9.05
N ASP A 72 29.40 7.74 -8.70
CA ASP A 72 29.87 9.12 -8.49
C ASP A 72 28.96 9.90 -7.51
N GLY A 73 28.53 9.23 -6.44
CA GLY A 73 27.64 9.80 -5.44
C GLY A 73 26.20 10.06 -5.93
N ARG A 74 25.81 9.54 -7.10
CA ARG A 74 24.48 9.74 -7.68
C ARG A 74 23.72 8.42 -7.82
N PHE A 75 22.51 8.41 -7.31
CA PHE A 75 21.56 7.33 -7.51
C PHE A 75 20.98 7.40 -8.93
N ARG A 76 21.11 6.32 -9.69
CA ARG A 76 20.75 6.23 -11.11
C ARG A 76 19.76 5.07 -11.38
N PRO A 77 18.51 5.20 -10.90
CA PRO A 77 17.51 4.18 -11.15
C PRO A 77 16.98 4.25 -12.58
N VAL A 78 16.31 3.17 -13.01
CA VAL A 78 15.61 3.13 -14.30
C VAL A 78 14.11 3.32 -14.07
N TYR A 79 13.55 4.37 -14.66
CA TYR A 79 12.12 4.65 -14.64
C TYR A 79 11.45 4.18 -15.92
N VAL A 80 10.24 3.64 -15.79
CA VAL A 80 9.39 3.21 -16.91
C VAL A 80 8.09 4.00 -16.84
N PRO A 81 7.92 5.05 -17.67
CA PRO A 81 6.66 5.79 -17.74
C PRO A 81 5.51 4.90 -18.19
N GLY A 82 4.39 4.93 -17.45
CA GLY A 82 3.24 4.10 -17.76
C GLY A 82 3.49 2.58 -17.68
N GLY A 83 4.49 2.16 -16.90
CA GLY A 83 4.95 0.77 -16.83
C GLY A 83 4.01 -0.20 -16.10
N VAL A 84 2.86 0.27 -15.62
CA VAL A 84 1.81 -0.58 -15.03
C VAL A 84 0.48 -0.36 -15.76
N VAL A 85 -0.44 -1.33 -15.66
CA VAL A 85 -1.74 -1.31 -16.34
C VAL A 85 -2.51 -0.02 -16.08
N THR A 86 -2.47 0.49 -14.86
CA THR A 86 -3.11 1.76 -14.47
C THR A 86 -2.47 3.02 -15.05
N GLY A 87 -1.34 2.89 -15.79
CA GLY A 87 -0.60 4.01 -16.37
C GLY A 87 0.32 4.74 -15.40
N ARG A 88 0.48 4.28 -14.17
CA ARG A 88 1.48 4.81 -13.25
C ARG A 88 2.90 4.48 -13.73
N TRP A 89 3.86 5.27 -13.30
CA TRP A 89 5.26 4.96 -13.52
C TRP A 89 5.66 3.70 -12.74
N ALA A 90 6.54 2.91 -13.33
CA ALA A 90 7.24 1.82 -12.68
C ALA A 90 8.74 2.11 -12.61
N SER A 91 9.49 1.30 -11.88
CA SER A 91 10.94 1.23 -11.97
C SER A 91 11.34 -0.18 -12.35
N SER A 92 12.17 -0.33 -13.39
CA SER A 92 12.73 -1.62 -13.82
C SER A 92 14.08 -1.91 -13.15
N GLY A 93 14.65 -0.92 -12.43
CA GLY A 93 15.91 -1.07 -11.72
C GLY A 93 16.09 -0.01 -10.64
N GLY A 94 16.88 -0.35 -9.61
CA GLY A 94 17.19 0.53 -8.47
C GLY A 94 16.05 0.77 -7.48
N GLY A 95 14.81 0.41 -7.80
CA GLY A 95 13.67 0.52 -6.90
C GLY A 95 13.34 1.93 -6.42
N ALA A 96 13.54 2.97 -7.25
CA ALA A 96 13.42 4.37 -6.86
C ALA A 96 12.05 4.73 -6.28
N LEU A 97 10.97 4.20 -6.86
CA LEU A 97 9.61 4.45 -6.40
C LEU A 97 9.29 3.80 -5.05
N GLN A 98 10.11 2.85 -4.63
CA GLN A 98 9.96 2.08 -3.40
C GLN A 98 11.09 2.34 -2.39
N LEU A 99 11.90 3.38 -2.61
CA LEU A 99 13.04 3.69 -1.73
C LEU A 99 12.55 3.86 -0.28
N PRO A 100 13.11 3.07 0.67
CA PRO A 100 12.69 3.10 2.06
C PRO A 100 12.81 4.50 2.66
N ARG A 101 11.82 4.89 3.47
CA ARG A 101 11.79 6.23 4.07
C ARG A 101 13.09 6.60 4.82
N MET A 102 13.71 5.61 5.44
CA MET A 102 14.96 5.82 6.19
C MET A 102 16.16 6.17 5.28
N LEU A 103 16.13 5.79 3.99
CA LEU A 103 17.17 6.14 3.02
C LEU A 103 16.92 7.48 2.32
N ARG A 104 15.70 8.02 2.39
CA ARG A 104 15.38 9.26 1.68
C ARG A 104 16.18 10.46 2.14
N SER A 105 16.63 10.47 3.40
CA SER A 105 17.44 11.55 3.96
C SER A 105 18.85 11.63 3.38
N VAL A 106 19.36 10.54 2.76
CA VAL A 106 20.69 10.56 2.12
C VAL A 106 20.63 11.12 0.70
N VAL A 107 19.43 11.20 0.10
CA VAL A 107 19.23 11.87 -1.18
C VAL A 107 19.20 13.38 -0.93
N ARG A 108 20.24 14.08 -1.38
CA ARG A 108 20.41 15.51 -1.14
C ARG A 108 20.45 16.27 -2.46
N ALA A 109 19.98 17.49 -2.45
CA ALA A 109 20.18 18.40 -3.57
C ALA A 109 21.66 18.84 -3.64
N ASP A 110 22.12 19.16 -4.84
CA ASP A 110 23.46 19.70 -5.04
C ASP A 110 23.62 21.09 -4.35
N PRO A 111 24.85 21.53 -4.06
CA PRO A 111 25.08 22.86 -3.53
C PRO A 111 24.41 23.94 -4.38
N GLY A 112 23.64 24.81 -3.75
CA GLY A 112 22.87 25.87 -4.44
C GLY A 112 21.50 25.42 -4.98
N TRP A 113 21.14 24.14 -4.85
CA TRP A 113 19.85 23.60 -5.25
C TRP A 113 19.03 23.13 -4.04
N THR A 114 17.73 23.01 -4.22
CA THR A 114 16.82 22.45 -3.23
C THR A 114 15.79 21.54 -3.90
N PHE A 115 15.31 20.53 -3.15
CA PHE A 115 14.16 19.76 -3.58
C PHE A 115 12.87 20.47 -3.17
N VAL A 116 11.94 20.58 -4.12
CA VAL A 116 10.56 20.89 -3.83
C VAL A 116 9.76 19.60 -3.91
N VAL A 117 9.21 19.18 -2.79
CA VAL A 117 8.43 17.92 -2.70
C VAL A 117 6.98 18.27 -2.47
N ALA A 118 6.11 17.89 -3.40
CA ALA A 118 4.68 18.10 -3.32
C ALA A 118 3.95 16.80 -3.62
N ASP A 119 2.90 16.52 -2.84
CA ASP A 119 2.00 15.39 -3.03
C ASP A 119 0.56 15.88 -3.00
N VAL A 120 -0.28 15.38 -3.91
CA VAL A 120 -1.70 15.78 -3.95
C VAL A 120 -2.44 15.02 -2.86
N ALA A 121 -2.92 15.75 -1.86
CA ALA A 121 -3.62 15.16 -0.74
C ALA A 121 -4.91 14.45 -1.20
N GLN A 122 -5.00 13.16 -0.91
CA GLN A 122 -6.16 12.30 -1.20
C GLN A 122 -6.64 12.42 -2.66
N LEU A 123 -5.72 12.30 -3.62
CA LEU A 123 -6.00 12.49 -5.05
C LEU A 123 -7.14 11.57 -5.53
N GLU A 124 -7.01 10.27 -5.29
CA GLU A 124 -7.92 9.26 -5.83
C GLU A 124 -9.38 9.47 -5.39
N PRO A 125 -9.71 9.65 -4.10
CA PRO A 125 -11.09 9.93 -3.72
C PRO A 125 -11.61 11.31 -4.18
N ARG A 126 -10.73 12.30 -4.39
CA ARG A 126 -11.14 13.59 -4.98
C ARG A 126 -11.51 13.44 -6.47
N VAL A 127 -10.71 12.68 -7.20
CA VAL A 127 -11.00 12.33 -8.61
C VAL A 127 -12.29 11.51 -8.70
N LEU A 128 -12.47 10.52 -7.81
CA LEU A 128 -13.70 9.75 -7.75
C LEU A 128 -14.94 10.62 -7.53
N ALA A 129 -14.87 11.59 -6.62
CA ALA A 129 -15.97 12.53 -6.39
C ALA A 129 -16.35 13.29 -7.66
N GLY A 130 -15.36 13.74 -8.43
CA GLY A 130 -15.55 14.44 -9.70
C GLY A 130 -16.12 13.55 -10.80
N LEU A 131 -15.55 12.36 -10.99
CA LEU A 131 -15.98 11.39 -12.02
C LEU A 131 -17.41 10.90 -11.78
N ALA A 132 -17.72 10.56 -10.54
CA ALA A 132 -19.05 10.09 -10.14
C ALA A 132 -20.11 11.21 -10.06
N ARG A 133 -19.68 12.48 -10.11
CA ARG A 133 -20.52 13.65 -9.81
C ARG A 133 -21.28 13.48 -8.49
N ASP A 134 -20.59 12.94 -7.48
CA ASP A 134 -21.13 12.72 -6.15
C ASP A 134 -20.95 13.99 -5.32
N GLU A 135 -22.02 14.78 -5.20
CA GLU A 135 -21.98 16.08 -4.53
C GLU A 135 -21.65 15.96 -3.04
N ALA A 136 -22.08 14.89 -2.37
CA ALA A 136 -21.79 14.66 -0.96
C ALA A 136 -20.30 14.38 -0.74
N LEU A 137 -19.69 13.52 -1.57
CA LEU A 137 -18.25 13.27 -1.52
C LEU A 137 -17.44 14.49 -1.96
N ALA A 138 -17.93 15.24 -2.96
CA ALA A 138 -17.31 16.49 -3.38
C ALA A 138 -17.35 17.55 -2.27
N ALA A 139 -18.44 17.63 -1.50
CA ALA A 139 -18.55 18.52 -0.35
C ALA A 139 -17.53 18.14 0.75
N ALA A 140 -17.41 16.84 1.08
CA ALA A 140 -16.39 16.34 2.01
C ALA A 140 -14.96 16.65 1.51
N ALA A 141 -14.75 16.67 0.18
CA ALA A 141 -13.47 16.92 -0.44
C ALA A 141 -13.07 18.42 -0.52
N ARG A 142 -13.92 19.38 -0.22
CA ARG A 142 -13.62 20.82 -0.32
C ARG A 142 -12.64 21.29 0.75
N GLY A 143 -12.54 20.60 1.89
CA GLY A 143 -11.61 20.91 2.98
C GLY A 143 -10.16 20.53 2.66
N ARG A 144 -9.26 20.88 3.57
CA ARG A 144 -7.83 20.48 3.49
C ARG A 144 -7.66 18.98 3.52
N ASP A 145 -8.46 18.29 4.33
CA ASP A 145 -8.44 16.85 4.48
C ASP A 145 -9.82 16.24 4.18
N LEU A 146 -9.90 15.46 3.11
CA LEU A 146 -11.13 14.80 2.67
C LEU A 146 -11.60 13.77 3.72
N TYR A 147 -10.68 13.07 4.37
CA TYR A 147 -11.06 12.06 5.38
C TYR A 147 -11.73 12.70 6.60
N ASP A 148 -11.27 13.88 7.03
CA ASP A 148 -11.96 14.65 8.07
C ASP A 148 -13.34 15.11 7.60
N GLY A 149 -13.49 15.46 6.33
CA GLY A 149 -14.78 15.76 5.71
C GLY A 149 -15.74 14.56 5.72
N VAL A 150 -15.22 13.35 5.50
CA VAL A 150 -15.99 12.10 5.56
C VAL A 150 -16.44 11.79 7.00
N VAL A 151 -15.60 12.06 8.00
CA VAL A 151 -15.98 11.97 9.42
C VAL A 151 -17.06 12.99 9.75
N ALA A 152 -16.88 14.24 9.33
CA ALA A 152 -17.86 15.31 9.57
C ALA A 152 -19.23 15.03 8.94
N SER A 153 -19.28 14.27 7.84
CA SER A 153 -20.55 13.81 7.23
C SER A 153 -21.26 12.71 8.02
N GLY A 154 -20.64 12.15 9.05
CA GLY A 154 -21.17 11.06 9.85
C GLY A 154 -21.09 9.67 9.21
N ALA A 155 -20.45 9.54 8.05
CA ALA A 155 -20.30 8.26 7.35
C ALA A 155 -19.47 7.25 8.16
N VAL A 156 -18.42 7.73 8.83
CA VAL A 156 -17.52 6.93 9.68
C VAL A 156 -17.14 7.69 10.94
N ALA A 157 -16.60 6.99 11.94
CA ALA A 157 -16.29 7.58 13.25
C ALA A 157 -14.93 8.29 13.30
N THR A 158 -13.93 7.77 12.59
CA THR A 158 -12.55 8.28 12.66
C THR A 158 -11.97 8.55 11.28
N ARG A 159 -10.97 9.43 11.25
CA ARG A 159 -10.17 9.70 10.03
C ARG A 159 -9.50 8.45 9.48
N GLN A 160 -9.06 7.54 10.36
CA GLN A 160 -8.46 6.27 9.96
C GLN A 160 -9.48 5.36 9.29
N ASP A 161 -10.70 5.28 9.84
CA ASP A 161 -11.81 4.53 9.24
C ASP A 161 -12.15 5.09 7.85
N ALA A 162 -12.20 6.42 7.72
CA ALA A 162 -12.44 7.07 6.43
C ALA A 162 -11.39 6.67 5.38
N LYS A 163 -10.11 6.67 5.77
CA LYS A 163 -9.02 6.27 4.90
C LYS A 163 -9.12 4.79 4.50
N ILE A 164 -9.33 3.90 5.47
CA ILE A 164 -9.43 2.45 5.23
C ILE A 164 -10.64 2.15 4.35
N ALA A 165 -11.78 2.76 4.65
CA ALA A 165 -13.01 2.50 3.93
C ALA A 165 -12.96 2.99 2.47
N LEU A 166 -12.55 4.24 2.24
CA LEU A 166 -12.49 4.81 0.89
C LEU A 166 -11.43 4.12 0.02
N LEU A 167 -10.20 3.94 0.54
CA LEU A 167 -9.17 3.26 -0.23
C LEU A 167 -9.55 1.80 -0.47
N GLY A 168 -10.09 1.12 0.55
CA GLY A 168 -10.57 -0.24 0.38
C GLY A 168 -11.67 -0.36 -0.66
N ALA A 169 -12.65 0.56 -0.67
CA ALA A 169 -13.69 0.60 -1.70
C ALA A 169 -13.08 0.78 -3.10
N ILE A 170 -12.19 1.76 -3.28
CA ILE A 170 -11.56 2.07 -4.58
C ILE A 170 -10.70 0.90 -5.09
N TYR A 171 -10.06 0.17 -4.18
CA TYR A 171 -9.18 -0.95 -4.52
C TYR A 171 -9.84 -2.34 -4.38
N GLY A 172 -11.16 -2.41 -4.29
CA GLY A 172 -11.92 -3.66 -4.33
C GLY A 172 -11.77 -4.54 -3.07
N ALA A 173 -11.48 -3.97 -1.91
CA ALA A 173 -11.37 -4.75 -0.67
C ALA A 173 -12.73 -5.30 -0.24
N THR A 174 -12.91 -6.62 -0.34
CA THR A 174 -14.15 -7.35 -0.02
C THR A 174 -14.16 -7.94 1.38
N THR A 175 -13.07 -7.85 2.13
CA THR A 175 -12.89 -8.46 3.46
C THR A 175 -12.40 -7.46 4.50
N GLY A 176 -12.45 -7.84 5.76
CA GLY A 176 -11.89 -7.07 6.87
C GLY A 176 -12.67 -5.79 7.21
N GLU A 177 -11.97 -4.82 7.76
CA GLU A 177 -12.56 -3.57 8.27
C GLU A 177 -13.14 -2.70 7.15
N SER A 178 -12.49 -2.68 5.99
CA SER A 178 -12.97 -1.95 4.81
C SER A 178 -14.36 -2.45 4.37
N ALA A 179 -14.53 -3.75 4.20
CA ALA A 179 -15.79 -4.36 3.83
C ALA A 179 -16.93 -4.05 4.84
N ARG A 180 -16.59 -4.04 6.14
CA ARG A 180 -17.56 -3.69 7.20
C ARG A 180 -18.06 -2.25 7.12
N LEU A 181 -17.22 -1.33 6.63
CA LEU A 181 -17.55 0.10 6.50
C LEU A 181 -18.23 0.43 5.18
N LEU A 182 -18.11 -0.42 4.16
CA LEU A 182 -18.64 -0.18 2.81
C LEU A 182 -20.15 0.15 2.77
N PRO A 183 -21.06 -0.51 3.55
CA PRO A 183 -22.47 -0.14 3.55
C PRO A 183 -22.75 1.28 4.02
N ARG A 184 -21.89 1.85 4.87
CA ARG A 184 -22.01 3.24 5.32
C ARG A 184 -21.59 4.20 4.21
N LEU A 185 -20.50 3.89 3.49
CA LEU A 185 -20.08 4.69 2.33
C LEU A 185 -21.11 4.65 1.20
N ARG A 186 -21.73 3.50 0.91
CA ARG A 186 -22.82 3.39 -0.09
C ARG A 186 -23.99 4.31 0.22
N ARG A 187 -24.34 4.44 1.49
CA ARG A 187 -25.42 5.36 1.92
C ARG A 187 -25.00 6.83 1.84
N ALA A 188 -23.78 7.15 2.24
CA ALA A 188 -23.29 8.52 2.27
C ALA A 188 -22.91 9.04 0.87
N TYR A 189 -22.34 8.19 0.02
CA TYR A 189 -21.76 8.53 -1.29
C TYR A 189 -22.23 7.56 -2.38
N PRO A 190 -23.56 7.51 -2.67
CA PRO A 190 -24.13 6.46 -3.51
C PRO A 190 -23.61 6.47 -4.95
N ARG A 191 -23.38 7.66 -5.53
CA ARG A 191 -22.88 7.75 -6.92
C ARG A 191 -21.42 7.33 -7.04
N ALA A 192 -20.59 7.70 -6.07
CA ALA A 192 -19.19 7.31 -6.04
C ALA A 192 -19.04 5.80 -5.87
N MET A 193 -19.80 5.20 -4.95
CA MET A 193 -19.78 3.76 -4.73
C MET A 193 -20.32 2.98 -5.92
N ALA A 194 -21.43 3.44 -6.52
CA ALA A 194 -21.98 2.80 -7.71
C ALA A 194 -21.01 2.79 -8.90
N LEU A 195 -20.25 3.87 -9.11
CA LEU A 195 -19.24 3.93 -10.17
C LEU A 195 -18.14 2.88 -9.99
N VAL A 196 -17.64 2.73 -8.77
CA VAL A 196 -16.59 1.74 -8.44
C VAL A 196 -17.13 0.32 -8.57
N GLU A 197 -18.32 0.06 -8.02
CA GLU A 197 -18.96 -1.27 -8.05
C GLU A 197 -19.33 -1.69 -9.47
N GLN A 198 -19.76 -0.75 -10.31
CA GLN A 198 -20.04 -1.03 -11.72
C GLN A 198 -18.77 -1.43 -12.46
N ALA A 199 -17.65 -0.70 -12.26
CA ALA A 199 -16.38 -1.03 -12.89
C ALA A 199 -15.87 -2.41 -12.44
N ALA A 200 -15.95 -2.72 -11.14
CA ALA A 200 -15.58 -4.03 -10.62
C ALA A 200 -16.45 -5.14 -11.22
N SER A 201 -17.78 -4.97 -11.22
CA SER A 201 -18.71 -5.95 -11.78
C SER A 201 -18.53 -6.16 -13.30
N ASP A 202 -18.18 -5.11 -14.04
CA ASP A 202 -17.88 -5.22 -15.46
C ASP A 202 -16.60 -6.04 -15.69
N GLY A 203 -15.54 -5.77 -14.91
CA GLY A 203 -14.30 -6.54 -14.95
C GLY A 203 -14.50 -8.01 -14.57
N GLU A 204 -15.23 -8.31 -13.51
CA GLU A 204 -15.58 -9.69 -13.08
C GLU A 204 -16.31 -10.50 -14.16
N ARG A 205 -17.10 -9.82 -14.99
CA ARG A 205 -17.79 -10.44 -16.14
C ARG A 205 -16.89 -10.54 -17.39
N GLY A 206 -15.64 -10.15 -17.30
CA GLY A 206 -14.71 -10.17 -18.44
C GLY A 206 -14.89 -9.02 -19.42
N ALA A 207 -15.65 -7.98 -19.06
CA ALA A 207 -15.77 -6.79 -19.89
C ALA A 207 -14.53 -5.91 -19.77
N VAL A 208 -14.21 -5.17 -20.82
CA VAL A 208 -13.13 -4.18 -20.79
C VAL A 208 -13.62 -2.95 -20.03
N VAL A 209 -12.92 -2.61 -18.95
CA VAL A 209 -13.17 -1.39 -18.18
C VAL A 209 -12.35 -0.25 -18.76
N ALA A 210 -12.98 0.87 -19.04
CA ALA A 210 -12.33 2.05 -19.60
C ALA A 210 -12.35 3.23 -18.63
N THR A 211 -11.26 3.99 -18.58
CA THR A 211 -11.24 5.30 -17.94
C THR A 211 -11.98 6.34 -18.79
N LEU A 212 -12.32 7.49 -18.19
CA LEU A 212 -12.97 8.60 -18.89
C LEU A 212 -12.21 9.05 -20.16
N LEU A 213 -10.88 8.93 -20.17
CA LEU A 213 -10.02 9.33 -21.29
C LEU A 213 -9.67 8.16 -22.22
N GLY A 214 -10.37 7.04 -22.12
CA GLY A 214 -10.24 5.92 -23.05
C GLY A 214 -9.09 4.94 -22.79
N ARG A 215 -8.36 5.04 -21.68
CA ARG A 215 -7.47 3.96 -21.28
C ARG A 215 -8.32 2.78 -20.82
N THR A 216 -8.04 1.59 -21.35
CA THR A 216 -8.76 0.36 -21.02
C THR A 216 -7.92 -0.59 -20.20
N SER A 217 -8.58 -1.44 -19.38
CA SER A 217 -7.97 -2.67 -18.90
C SER A 217 -7.71 -3.60 -20.10
N PRO A 218 -6.65 -4.42 -20.10
CA PRO A 218 -6.52 -5.46 -21.09
C PRO A 218 -7.67 -6.46 -20.94
N PRO A 219 -8.14 -7.08 -22.03
CA PRO A 219 -9.11 -8.16 -21.95
C PRO A 219 -8.48 -9.34 -21.18
N PRO A 220 -9.26 -10.09 -20.38
CA PRO A 220 -8.78 -11.30 -19.75
C PRO A 220 -8.20 -12.26 -20.82
N SER A 221 -7.06 -12.85 -20.56
CA SER A 221 -6.45 -13.88 -21.40
C SER A 221 -6.61 -15.24 -20.72
N ASP A 222 -6.86 -16.29 -21.50
CA ASP A 222 -6.92 -17.66 -20.99
C ASP A 222 -5.58 -18.14 -20.43
N GLU A 223 -4.48 -17.49 -20.83
CA GLU A 223 -3.13 -17.76 -20.34
C GLU A 223 -2.84 -17.08 -18.98
N TRP A 224 -3.74 -16.22 -18.50
CA TRP A 224 -3.52 -15.54 -17.23
C TRP A 224 -3.75 -16.49 -16.06
N SER A 225 -2.79 -16.51 -15.13
CA SER A 225 -2.99 -17.11 -13.81
C SER A 225 -4.08 -16.36 -13.04
N ASP A 226 -4.70 -17.00 -12.04
CA ASP A 226 -5.70 -16.37 -11.17
C ASP A 226 -5.17 -15.09 -10.53
N LEU A 227 -3.89 -15.09 -10.12
CA LEU A 227 -3.20 -13.91 -9.60
C LEU A 227 -3.12 -12.75 -10.61
N GLN A 228 -2.99 -13.03 -11.90
CA GLN A 228 -2.95 -12.01 -12.95
C GLN A 228 -4.34 -11.49 -13.28
N ARG A 229 -5.36 -12.33 -13.20
CA ARG A 229 -6.77 -11.95 -13.33
C ARG A 229 -7.17 -11.02 -12.17
N ASP A 230 -6.84 -11.38 -10.94
CA ASP A 230 -7.12 -10.56 -9.75
C ASP A 230 -6.38 -9.21 -9.76
N ALA A 231 -5.19 -9.15 -10.34
CA ALA A 231 -4.40 -7.92 -10.44
C ALA A 231 -4.85 -6.98 -11.58
N ALA A 232 -5.65 -7.48 -12.53
CA ALA A 232 -6.18 -6.70 -13.66
C ALA A 232 -7.56 -6.10 -13.37
N LEU A 233 -8.24 -6.59 -12.32
CA LEU A 233 -9.49 -6.06 -11.76
C LEU A 233 -9.21 -4.95 -10.74
#